data_816a5b0154cbc10dcc9dfe44ed99fb4a
#
_entry.id   816a5b0154cbc10dcc9dfe44ed99fb4a
#
_cell.length_a   1.000
_cell.length_b   1.000
_cell.length_c   1.000
_cell.angle_alpha   90.00
_cell.angle_beta   90.00
_cell.angle_gamma   90.00
#
_symmetry.space_group_name_H-M   'P 1'
#
loop_
_entity.id
_entity.type
_entity.pdbx_description
1 polymer ?
#
loop_
_entity_poly.entity_id
_entity_poly.type
_entity_poly.pdbx_seq_one_letter_code
_entity_poly.pdbx_strand_id
1 'polypeptide(L)'
;MFKLMRIKNLNNPNKFKNFNFKKKFIWIFILCVCNQFIKCEQIQTEDKNFETPNILYIMSDDHAKNAISIYGSRLAEISPTPNIDRIGNEGIIFNHVFATNSICTPSRASILTGQYGHINGVNTLRDDFNNNSNHLGKILQKSGYNTAIIGKWHLHTEPTGFDYYNVLPGQGKYFNPMLKEKGEPWKYHNKGGKRYEGYVSDVITDESIKWLENRDKSKPFFLMSHHKAPHGLWEYAKRHENLFEEVDIPLPNSLYENKKHGPLKGEKYGSSISDRNPKRSMLNQVSRKNWPTGAIDTFGLTKKGKIYAAYQKYLKDYLRTAASIDENVGRLLDYLDKNNLSDNTMVIYTSDQGQFLGEHDYFDKRWMYEESISMPLLIRYPKKIKPKQVNNDIILNIDFAPTFLELAKQTIPLEMQGKSFLSNMQSNTPKDWRKSMYYRYWMHMASHYNPAHYGIRTKDYKLIFFYGLPLNQKGAVNTPTDPYWEFYDLKNDPNENNNLYFNDNYKNLIKKLKNELNLKKEKLLDTDEKYPELEKLKEKHWN
;
A
#
# COMPACT_ATOMS: atom_id res chain seq x y z
N MET A 1 -16.21 -12.71 -56.17
CA MET A 1 -16.11 -13.11 -57.59
C MET A 1 -15.08 -14.22 -57.69
N PHE A 2 -15.55 -15.36 -58.15
CA PHE A 2 -14.93 -16.69 -58.24
C PHE A 2 -13.63 -16.75 -59.04
N LYS A 3 -12.70 -17.69 -58.69
CA LYS A 3 -12.23 -18.72 -59.60
C LYS A 3 -11.51 -19.87 -58.90
N LEU A 4 -12.18 -21.01 -58.92
CA LEU A 4 -11.63 -22.35 -58.74
C LEU A 4 -10.75 -22.74 -59.93
N MET A 5 -9.66 -23.47 -59.74
CA MET A 5 -9.05 -24.29 -60.80
C MET A 5 -8.81 -25.71 -60.29
N ARG A 6 -9.51 -26.64 -60.93
CA ARG A 6 -9.34 -28.11 -60.91
C ARG A 6 -8.09 -28.50 -61.71
N ILE A 7 -7.33 -29.46 -61.21
CA ILE A 7 -6.41 -30.25 -62.03
C ILE A 7 -6.74 -31.73 -61.87
N LYS A 8 -6.78 -32.36 -63.04
CA LYS A 8 -7.20 -33.74 -63.33
C LYS A 8 -6.11 -34.77 -63.05
N ASN A 9 -6.58 -36.01 -62.85
CA ASN A 9 -5.90 -37.28 -62.86
C ASN A 9 -4.96 -37.54 -64.03
N LEU A 10 -3.87 -38.26 -63.74
CA LEU A 10 -3.26 -39.20 -64.69
C LEU A 10 -2.65 -40.38 -63.93
N ASN A 11 -3.35 -41.51 -64.04
CA ASN A 11 -2.85 -42.85 -63.75
C ASN A 11 -1.91 -43.31 -64.89
N ASN A 12 -0.79 -43.86 -64.56
CA ASN A 12 -0.22 -44.97 -65.35
C ASN A 12 0.82 -45.77 -64.53
N PRO A 13 0.68 -47.11 -64.42
CA PRO A 13 1.60 -47.97 -63.70
C PRO A 13 2.60 -48.61 -64.68
N ASN A 14 3.81 -48.74 -64.31
CA ASN A 14 4.80 -49.74 -64.65
C ASN A 14 6.21 -49.16 -64.81
N LYS A 15 7.04 -49.44 -63.85
CA LYS A 15 8.44 -49.88 -63.96
C LYS A 15 9.09 -50.01 -62.62
N PHE A 16 8.97 -51.19 -62.03
CA PHE A 16 9.84 -51.60 -60.92
C PHE A 16 10.88 -52.55 -61.42
N LYS A 17 12.11 -52.20 -61.26
CA LYS A 17 13.18 -53.17 -61.04
C LYS A 17 14.29 -52.52 -60.21
N ASN A 18 14.53 -53.17 -58.98
CA ASN A 18 15.76 -53.23 -58.25
C ASN A 18 16.35 -51.94 -57.64
N PHE A 19 16.17 -51.77 -56.33
CA PHE A 19 17.29 -51.39 -55.46
C PHE A 19 16.98 -51.79 -53.98
N ASN A 20 17.57 -52.87 -53.56
CA ASN A 20 17.53 -53.38 -52.19
C ASN A 20 18.72 -52.77 -51.43
N PHE A 21 18.64 -51.52 -50.91
CA PHE A 21 19.74 -50.98 -50.06
C PHE A 21 19.31 -49.82 -49.15
N LYS A 22 18.05 -49.71 -48.74
CA LYS A 22 17.64 -48.62 -47.84
C LYS A 22 16.88 -49.02 -46.57
N LYS A 23 16.79 -50.30 -46.21
CA LYS A 23 16.06 -50.72 -44.99
C LYS A 23 16.90 -50.66 -43.72
N LYS A 24 18.23 -50.60 -43.77
CA LYS A 24 19.08 -50.48 -42.56
C LYS A 24 19.24 -49.03 -42.05
N PHE A 25 19.12 -48.02 -42.87
CA PHE A 25 19.27 -46.62 -42.45
C PHE A 25 17.98 -46.02 -41.87
N ILE A 26 16.81 -46.50 -42.21
CA ILE A 26 15.52 -46.02 -41.67
C ILE A 26 15.35 -46.44 -40.21
N TRP A 27 15.80 -47.63 -39.82
CA TRP A 27 15.75 -48.09 -38.43
C TRP A 27 16.74 -47.37 -37.49
N ILE A 28 17.88 -46.93 -37.97
CA ILE A 28 18.82 -46.13 -37.20
C ILE A 28 18.32 -44.70 -37.02
N PHE A 29 17.62 -44.12 -37.98
CA PHE A 29 17.04 -42.79 -37.87
C PHE A 29 15.80 -42.75 -36.95
N ILE A 30 14.97 -43.79 -36.95
CA ILE A 30 13.83 -43.94 -36.04
C ILE A 30 14.32 -44.18 -34.60
N LEU A 31 15.38 -44.95 -34.35
CA LEU A 31 15.97 -45.12 -33.03
C LEU A 31 16.64 -43.87 -32.49
N CYS A 32 17.29 -43.05 -33.32
CA CYS A 32 17.83 -41.75 -32.90
C CYS A 32 16.74 -40.71 -32.61
N VAL A 33 15.66 -40.68 -33.36
CA VAL A 33 14.52 -39.75 -33.11
C VAL A 33 13.74 -40.18 -31.85
N CYS A 34 13.52 -41.47 -31.64
CA CYS A 34 12.89 -41.97 -30.40
C CYS A 34 13.76 -41.72 -29.15
N ASN A 35 15.11 -41.83 -29.24
CA ASN A 35 15.99 -41.48 -28.14
C ASN A 35 16.07 -39.96 -27.85
N GLN A 36 15.83 -39.10 -28.86
CA GLN A 36 15.74 -37.65 -28.61
C GLN A 36 14.39 -37.25 -27.99
N PHE A 37 13.29 -37.93 -28.36
CA PHE A 37 12.00 -37.71 -27.69
C PHE A 37 12.00 -38.27 -26.27
N ILE A 38 12.62 -39.40 -25.98
CA ILE A 38 12.76 -39.94 -24.61
C ILE A 38 13.66 -39.03 -23.73
N LYS A 39 14.70 -38.38 -24.30
CA LYS A 39 15.47 -37.36 -23.57
C LYS A 39 14.73 -36.02 -23.38
N CYS A 40 13.76 -35.69 -24.22
CA CYS A 40 12.95 -34.47 -24.05
C CYS A 40 11.85 -34.65 -22.98
N GLU A 41 11.34 -35.88 -22.78
CA GLU A 41 10.40 -36.17 -21.68
C GLU A 41 11.10 -36.32 -20.31
N GLN A 42 12.41 -36.59 -20.28
CA GLN A 42 13.16 -36.66 -19.01
C GLN A 42 13.73 -35.33 -18.52
N ILE A 43 13.55 -34.22 -19.26
CA ILE A 43 13.94 -32.87 -18.82
C ILE A 43 12.78 -32.13 -18.14
N GLN A 44 11.57 -32.69 -18.11
CA GLN A 44 10.40 -32.10 -17.43
C GLN A 44 10.10 -32.67 -16.03
N THR A 45 10.99 -33.40 -15.40
CA THR A 45 10.75 -33.98 -14.05
C THR A 45 11.75 -33.59 -12.99
N GLU A 46 12.38 -32.43 -13.08
CA GLU A 46 13.13 -31.83 -11.98
C GLU A 46 12.60 -30.44 -11.60
N ASP A 47 11.29 -30.33 -11.38
CA ASP A 47 10.73 -29.25 -10.58
C ASP A 47 9.83 -29.85 -9.49
N LYS A 48 10.48 -30.71 -8.70
CA LYS A 48 9.85 -31.38 -7.55
C LYS A 48 9.74 -30.41 -6.39
N ASN A 49 8.51 -30.15 -6.00
CA ASN A 49 8.12 -29.69 -4.66
C ASN A 49 8.71 -28.35 -4.23
N PHE A 50 8.54 -27.30 -5.00
CA PHE A 50 8.40 -25.99 -4.37
C PHE A 50 7.03 -25.98 -3.69
N GLU A 51 7.03 -26.34 -2.42
CA GLU A 51 5.89 -26.12 -1.53
C GLU A 51 5.37 -24.71 -1.75
N THR A 52 4.09 -24.59 -2.07
CA THR A 52 3.42 -23.29 -2.21
C THR A 52 3.61 -22.51 -0.91
N PRO A 53 4.20 -21.31 -0.93
CA PRO A 53 4.55 -20.61 0.30
C PRO A 53 3.31 -20.12 1.05
N ASN A 54 3.40 -20.07 2.36
CA ASN A 54 2.48 -19.31 3.18
C ASN A 54 2.73 -17.80 2.99
N ILE A 55 1.69 -16.99 3.19
CA ILE A 55 1.77 -15.53 3.14
C ILE A 55 1.17 -14.96 4.42
N LEU A 56 2.00 -14.31 5.22
CA LEU A 56 1.57 -13.51 6.38
C LEU A 56 1.72 -12.03 6.03
N TYR A 57 0.59 -11.36 5.82
CA TYR A 57 0.54 -9.94 5.49
C TYR A 57 0.08 -9.13 6.70
N ILE A 58 1.03 -8.45 7.35
CA ILE A 58 0.81 -7.61 8.53
C ILE A 58 0.73 -6.16 8.05
N MET A 59 -0.41 -5.51 8.29
CA MET A 59 -0.62 -4.12 7.92
C MET A 59 -1.14 -3.29 9.09
N SER A 60 -0.47 -2.19 9.36
CA SER A 60 -0.92 -1.19 10.33
C SER A 60 -1.66 -0.05 9.64
N ASP A 61 -2.49 0.67 10.39
CA ASP A 61 -3.26 1.81 9.90
C ASP A 61 -2.55 3.11 10.30
N ASP A 62 -2.12 3.91 9.33
CA ASP A 62 -1.39 5.16 9.56
C ASP A 62 0.01 4.99 10.20
N HIS A 63 0.71 3.89 9.97
CA HIS A 63 2.07 3.74 10.49
C HIS A 63 3.08 4.42 9.56
N ALA A 64 3.52 5.60 9.99
CA ALA A 64 4.50 6.38 9.26
C ALA A 64 5.83 5.61 9.11
N LYS A 65 6.40 5.62 7.91
CA LYS A 65 7.73 5.06 7.65
C LYS A 65 8.78 5.62 8.62
N ASN A 66 8.69 6.93 8.95
CA ASN A 66 9.59 7.62 9.86
C ASN A 66 9.46 7.18 11.34
N ALA A 67 8.45 6.40 11.70
CA ALA A 67 8.28 5.83 13.04
C ALA A 67 8.77 4.37 13.15
N ILE A 68 9.46 3.86 12.12
CA ILE A 68 10.06 2.51 12.10
C ILE A 68 11.58 2.67 12.04
N SER A 69 12.27 2.13 13.05
CA SER A 69 13.68 2.45 13.32
C SER A 69 14.63 2.05 12.20
N ILE A 70 14.39 0.95 11.50
CA ILE A 70 15.26 0.47 10.42
C ILE A 70 15.40 1.47 9.25
N TYR A 71 14.47 2.42 9.11
CA TYR A 71 14.55 3.48 8.09
C TYR A 71 15.43 4.68 8.48
N GLY A 72 15.95 4.71 9.72
CA GLY A 72 16.96 5.69 10.13
C GLY A 72 16.45 7.14 10.24
N SER A 73 15.21 7.34 10.69
CA SER A 73 14.64 8.68 10.91
C SER A 73 15.15 9.32 12.22
N ARG A 74 14.75 10.59 12.46
CA ARG A 74 14.97 11.29 13.72
C ARG A 74 14.39 10.58 14.95
N LEU A 75 13.49 9.62 14.75
CA LEU A 75 12.80 8.87 15.80
C LEU A 75 13.44 7.50 16.08
N ALA A 76 14.36 7.05 15.23
CA ALA A 76 14.85 5.67 15.23
C ALA A 76 15.48 5.23 16.56
N GLU A 77 16.30 6.10 17.16
CA GLU A 77 16.97 5.80 18.45
C GLU A 77 16.02 5.92 19.63
N ILE A 78 15.01 6.80 19.54
CA ILE A 78 14.09 7.10 20.63
C ILE A 78 12.96 6.08 20.72
N SER A 79 12.49 5.64 19.57
CA SER A 79 11.38 4.68 19.44
C SER A 79 11.81 3.50 18.57
N PRO A 80 12.68 2.61 19.08
CA PRO A 80 13.11 1.43 18.34
C PRO A 80 11.94 0.47 18.10
N THR A 81 11.97 -0.19 16.93
CA THR A 81 10.98 -1.19 16.51
C THR A 81 11.65 -2.54 16.22
N PRO A 82 12.28 -3.19 17.22
CA PRO A 82 13.17 -4.32 17.00
C PRO A 82 12.51 -5.52 16.31
N ASN A 83 11.22 -5.75 16.55
CA ASN A 83 10.51 -6.88 15.94
C ASN A 83 10.12 -6.59 14.48
N ILE A 84 9.70 -5.38 14.17
CA ILE A 84 9.47 -4.95 12.78
C ILE A 84 10.80 -4.94 12.02
N ASP A 85 11.86 -4.39 12.62
CA ASP A 85 13.21 -4.32 12.06
C ASP A 85 13.79 -5.72 11.78
N ARG A 86 13.42 -6.73 12.58
CA ARG A 86 13.80 -8.13 12.35
C ARG A 86 13.36 -8.61 10.96
N ILE A 87 12.16 -8.22 10.48
CA ILE A 87 11.69 -8.59 9.14
C ILE A 87 12.62 -8.03 8.06
N GLY A 88 13.03 -6.78 8.17
CA GLY A 88 13.96 -6.15 7.22
C GLY A 88 15.38 -6.70 7.32
N ASN A 89 15.88 -6.92 8.55
CA ASN A 89 17.22 -7.45 8.81
C ASN A 89 17.38 -8.90 8.33
N GLU A 90 16.34 -9.72 8.46
CA GLU A 90 16.31 -11.10 7.98
C GLU A 90 15.81 -11.21 6.52
N GLY A 91 15.54 -10.10 5.86
CA GLY A 91 14.99 -10.04 4.51
C GLY A 91 15.40 -8.80 3.72
N ILE A 92 14.41 -8.07 3.21
CA ILE A 92 14.61 -6.91 2.33
C ILE A 92 13.79 -5.70 2.80
N ILE A 93 14.40 -4.51 2.66
CA ILE A 93 13.82 -3.20 2.91
C ILE A 93 13.55 -2.52 1.57
N PHE A 94 12.33 -2.03 1.35
CA PHE A 94 12.00 -1.19 0.21
C PHE A 94 11.90 0.28 0.64
N ASN A 95 12.70 1.15 0.01
CA ASN A 95 12.77 2.57 0.37
C ASN A 95 11.71 3.43 -0.32
N HIS A 96 11.22 3.05 -1.50
CA HIS A 96 10.33 3.87 -2.32
C HIS A 96 9.02 3.13 -2.62
N VAL A 97 8.16 3.02 -1.59
CA VAL A 97 6.84 2.40 -1.70
C VAL A 97 5.76 3.44 -1.47
N PHE A 98 4.75 3.50 -2.35
CA PHE A 98 3.80 4.60 -2.33
C PHE A 98 2.35 4.14 -2.47
N ALA A 99 1.47 4.80 -1.71
CA ALA A 99 0.03 4.72 -1.91
C ALA A 99 -0.39 5.58 -3.12
N THR A 100 -1.25 5.04 -3.96
CA THR A 100 -1.80 5.75 -5.14
C THR A 100 -2.89 6.75 -4.78
N ASN A 101 -3.46 6.63 -3.58
CA ASN A 101 -4.35 7.57 -2.90
C ASN A 101 -4.17 7.36 -1.40
N SER A 102 -3.55 8.31 -0.70
CA SER A 102 -3.14 8.17 0.70
C SER A 102 -4.30 8.36 1.68
N ILE A 103 -5.26 7.44 1.62
CA ILE A 103 -6.43 7.39 2.51
C ILE A 103 -6.92 5.94 2.63
N CYS A 104 -7.30 5.50 3.83
CA CYS A 104 -7.50 4.10 4.21
C CYS A 104 -8.35 3.27 3.23
N THR A 105 -9.65 3.60 3.03
CA THR A 105 -10.55 2.79 2.20
C THR A 105 -10.07 2.66 0.75
N PRO A 106 -9.70 3.73 0.02
CA PRO A 106 -9.13 3.63 -1.32
C PRO A 106 -7.84 2.82 -1.39
N SER A 107 -6.90 3.03 -0.45
CA SER A 107 -5.64 2.29 -0.45
C SER A 107 -5.85 0.79 -0.22
N ARG A 108 -6.72 0.43 0.74
CA ARG A 108 -7.05 -0.99 1.03
C ARG A 108 -7.73 -1.67 -0.16
N ALA A 109 -8.64 -0.97 -0.86
CA ALA A 109 -9.23 -1.46 -2.10
C ALA A 109 -8.18 -1.67 -3.20
N SER A 110 -7.24 -0.72 -3.34
CA SER A 110 -6.13 -0.81 -4.31
C SER A 110 -5.18 -1.97 -4.02
N ILE A 111 -4.87 -2.24 -2.75
CA ILE A 111 -4.05 -3.40 -2.33
C ILE A 111 -4.71 -4.72 -2.72
N LEU A 112 -6.03 -4.84 -2.52
CA LEU A 112 -6.75 -6.07 -2.83
C LEU A 112 -6.94 -6.32 -4.32
N THR A 113 -7.24 -5.24 -5.08
CA THR A 113 -7.62 -5.34 -6.48
C THR A 113 -6.46 -5.21 -7.46
N GLY A 114 -5.32 -4.69 -7.02
CA GLY A 114 -4.22 -4.31 -7.92
C GLY A 114 -4.57 -3.15 -8.87
N GLN A 115 -5.59 -2.35 -8.53
CA GLN A 115 -6.14 -1.30 -9.38
C GLN A 115 -6.16 0.06 -8.68
N TYR A 116 -6.04 1.14 -9.47
CA TYR A 116 -6.31 2.50 -8.98
C TYR A 116 -7.79 2.68 -8.62
N GLY A 117 -8.08 3.63 -7.72
CA GLY A 117 -9.43 3.90 -7.23
C GLY A 117 -10.45 4.21 -8.35
N HIS A 118 -10.06 4.96 -9.38
CA HIS A 118 -10.92 5.28 -10.52
C HIS A 118 -11.30 4.07 -11.41
N ILE A 119 -10.61 2.93 -11.24
CA ILE A 119 -10.93 1.66 -11.90
C ILE A 119 -11.71 0.73 -10.96
N ASN A 120 -11.25 0.57 -9.71
CA ASN A 120 -11.94 -0.30 -8.75
C ASN A 120 -13.20 0.34 -8.12
N GLY A 121 -13.47 1.62 -8.41
CA GLY A 121 -14.64 2.35 -7.95
C GLY A 121 -14.55 2.91 -6.52
N VAL A 122 -13.40 2.80 -5.84
CA VAL A 122 -13.20 3.26 -4.46
C VAL A 122 -12.23 4.44 -4.43
N ASN A 123 -12.77 5.65 -4.59
CA ASN A 123 -12.01 6.90 -4.61
C ASN A 123 -11.96 7.59 -3.23
N THR A 124 -12.97 7.33 -2.39
CA THR A 124 -13.22 8.09 -1.16
C THR A 124 -13.49 7.15 0.03
N LEU A 125 -13.53 7.73 1.24
CA LEU A 125 -13.95 7.01 2.45
C LEU A 125 -15.46 6.68 2.48
N ARG A 126 -16.21 7.11 1.47
CA ARG A 126 -17.67 6.93 1.39
C ARG A 126 -18.09 5.94 0.30
N ASP A 127 -17.12 5.39 -0.41
CA ASP A 127 -17.38 4.39 -1.44
C ASP A 127 -17.38 2.99 -0.84
N ASP A 128 -18.29 2.17 -1.33
CA ASP A 128 -18.39 0.78 -0.97
C ASP A 128 -17.54 -0.08 -1.90
N PHE A 129 -16.83 -1.03 -1.35
CA PHE A 129 -16.06 -1.99 -2.13
C PHE A 129 -16.98 -2.93 -2.90
N ASN A 130 -16.71 -3.15 -4.18
CA ASN A 130 -17.50 -4.08 -4.99
C ASN A 130 -17.13 -5.53 -4.67
N ASN A 131 -17.99 -6.22 -3.93
CA ASN A 131 -17.80 -7.63 -3.57
C ASN A 131 -17.78 -8.59 -4.77
N ASN A 132 -18.26 -8.16 -5.94
CA ASN A 132 -18.23 -8.98 -7.16
C ASN A 132 -16.88 -8.86 -7.90
N SER A 133 -16.04 -7.89 -7.56
CA SER A 133 -14.73 -7.75 -8.18
C SER A 133 -13.89 -9.00 -7.99
N ASN A 134 -13.08 -9.30 -9.01
CA ASN A 134 -12.05 -10.32 -8.94
C ASN A 134 -10.83 -9.72 -8.24
N HIS A 135 -10.51 -10.21 -7.04
CA HIS A 135 -9.44 -9.64 -6.23
C HIS A 135 -8.58 -10.74 -5.59
N LEU A 136 -7.44 -10.33 -5.05
CA LEU A 136 -6.42 -11.20 -4.47
C LEU A 136 -6.98 -12.32 -3.58
N GLY A 137 -7.83 -11.98 -2.59
CA GLY A 137 -8.39 -12.96 -1.65
C GLY A 137 -9.18 -14.06 -2.36
N LYS A 138 -10.05 -13.70 -3.33
CA LYS A 138 -10.84 -14.68 -4.09
C LYS A 138 -9.98 -15.60 -4.95
N ILE A 139 -8.93 -15.08 -5.57
CA ILE A 139 -8.06 -15.86 -6.44
C ILE A 139 -7.26 -16.85 -5.60
N LEU A 140 -6.67 -16.41 -4.47
CA LEU A 140 -5.94 -17.29 -3.58
C LEU A 140 -6.83 -18.34 -2.93
N GLN A 141 -8.06 -17.98 -2.51
CA GLN A 141 -9.03 -18.94 -1.99
C GLN A 141 -9.35 -20.04 -3.01
N LYS A 142 -9.64 -19.66 -4.28
CA LYS A 142 -9.91 -20.61 -5.36
C LYS A 142 -8.69 -21.48 -5.71
N SER A 143 -7.49 -21.01 -5.47
CA SER A 143 -6.24 -21.75 -5.71
C SER A 143 -5.86 -22.71 -4.57
N GLY A 144 -6.70 -22.84 -3.56
CA GLY A 144 -6.51 -23.81 -2.48
C GLY A 144 -5.79 -23.27 -1.24
N TYR A 145 -5.54 -21.95 -1.15
CA TYR A 145 -5.09 -21.36 0.11
C TYR A 145 -6.19 -21.38 1.18
N ASN A 146 -5.81 -21.61 2.43
CA ASN A 146 -6.60 -21.16 3.57
C ASN A 146 -6.49 -19.65 3.68
N THR A 147 -7.57 -18.92 3.53
CA THR A 147 -7.57 -17.46 3.48
C THR A 147 -8.26 -16.84 4.69
N ALA A 148 -7.60 -15.88 5.33
CA ALA A 148 -8.21 -15.13 6.43
C ALA A 148 -7.87 -13.65 6.41
N ILE A 149 -8.80 -12.84 6.93
CA ILE A 149 -8.56 -11.45 7.31
C ILE A 149 -9.04 -11.19 8.72
N ILE A 150 -8.16 -10.65 9.57
CA ILE A 150 -8.42 -10.37 10.98
C ILE A 150 -8.01 -8.93 11.29
N GLY A 151 -8.91 -8.18 11.95
CA GLY A 151 -8.70 -6.80 12.33
C GLY A 151 -9.35 -5.78 11.40
N LYS A 152 -8.67 -4.71 11.00
CA LYS A 152 -9.28 -3.60 10.26
C LYS A 152 -9.54 -3.94 8.78
N TRP A 153 -10.81 -4.08 8.42
CA TRP A 153 -11.28 -4.22 7.03
C TRP A 153 -11.50 -2.88 6.33
N HIS A 154 -12.40 -2.08 6.84
CA HIS A 154 -12.72 -0.71 6.45
C HIS A 154 -13.09 -0.53 4.95
N LEU A 155 -13.70 -1.51 4.32
CA LEU A 155 -14.17 -1.46 2.93
C LEU A 155 -15.72 -1.46 2.80
N HIS A 156 -16.42 -1.29 3.90
CA HIS A 156 -17.86 -1.13 4.09
C HIS A 156 -18.68 -2.39 3.82
N THR A 157 -18.43 -3.10 2.74
CA THR A 157 -19.10 -4.37 2.40
C THR A 157 -18.48 -5.53 3.17
N GLU A 158 -19.20 -6.64 3.24
CA GLU A 158 -18.73 -7.86 3.88
C GLU A 158 -17.46 -8.38 3.19
N PRO A 159 -16.43 -8.86 3.93
CA PRO A 159 -15.26 -9.46 3.33
C PRO A 159 -15.62 -10.71 2.51
N THR A 160 -15.26 -10.72 1.22
CA THR A 160 -15.40 -11.86 0.32
C THR A 160 -14.02 -12.41 -0.07
N GLY A 161 -13.95 -13.69 -0.49
CA GLY A 161 -12.69 -14.33 -0.86
C GLY A 161 -11.83 -14.74 0.33
N PHE A 162 -12.42 -14.84 1.50
CA PHE A 162 -11.79 -15.34 2.72
C PHE A 162 -12.60 -16.50 3.31
N ASP A 163 -11.91 -17.58 3.68
CA ASP A 163 -12.53 -18.72 4.37
C ASP A 163 -12.95 -18.31 5.78
N TYR A 164 -12.18 -17.42 6.39
CA TYR A 164 -12.45 -16.83 7.70
C TYR A 164 -12.22 -15.33 7.71
N TYR A 165 -13.04 -14.60 8.42
CA TYR A 165 -12.76 -13.22 8.81
C TYR A 165 -13.26 -12.93 10.22
N ASN A 166 -12.56 -12.06 10.94
CA ASN A 166 -12.98 -11.47 12.20
C ASN A 166 -12.52 -10.01 12.25
N VAL A 167 -13.43 -9.09 11.87
CA VAL A 167 -13.04 -7.74 11.49
C VAL A 167 -13.69 -6.65 12.33
N LEU A 168 -12.93 -5.56 12.54
CA LEU A 168 -13.41 -4.37 13.24
C LEU A 168 -14.55 -3.68 12.46
N PRO A 169 -15.68 -3.35 13.09
CA PRO A 169 -16.69 -2.49 12.49
C PRO A 169 -16.16 -1.04 12.37
N GLY A 170 -16.12 -0.53 11.13
CA GLY A 170 -15.62 0.81 10.82
C GLY A 170 -14.16 0.99 11.23
N GLN A 171 -13.88 2.00 12.07
CA GLN A 171 -12.54 2.31 12.57
C GLN A 171 -12.12 1.46 13.79
N GLY A 172 -13.06 0.79 14.46
CA GLY A 172 -12.81 0.07 15.70
C GLY A 172 -12.48 0.97 16.90
N LYS A 173 -12.31 0.33 18.06
CA LYS A 173 -11.88 0.97 19.31
C LYS A 173 -10.55 0.39 19.77
N TYR A 174 -9.78 1.13 20.54
CA TYR A 174 -8.51 0.67 21.11
C TYR A 174 -8.70 -0.34 22.25
N PHE A 175 -9.65 -0.08 23.14
CA PHE A 175 -9.94 -0.96 24.27
C PHE A 175 -11.27 -1.69 24.06
N ASN A 176 -11.27 -2.95 24.41
CA ASN A 176 -12.42 -3.85 24.33
C ASN A 176 -13.13 -3.72 22.98
N PRO A 177 -12.42 -4.00 21.86
CA PRO A 177 -12.96 -3.82 20.53
C PRO A 177 -14.15 -4.75 20.28
N MET A 178 -15.04 -4.31 19.39
CA MET A 178 -16.00 -5.18 18.74
C MET A 178 -15.35 -5.79 17.50
N LEU A 179 -15.54 -7.09 17.24
CA LEU A 179 -15.18 -7.71 15.97
C LEU A 179 -16.37 -8.47 15.41
N LYS A 180 -16.52 -8.43 14.09
CA LYS A 180 -17.55 -9.15 13.32
C LYS A 180 -16.92 -10.39 12.72
N GLU A 181 -17.40 -11.53 13.15
CA GLU A 181 -16.95 -12.83 12.67
C GLU A 181 -17.76 -13.28 11.46
N LYS A 182 -17.19 -14.11 10.61
CA LYS A 182 -17.88 -14.72 9.47
C LYS A 182 -19.11 -15.49 9.93
N GLY A 183 -20.24 -15.26 9.23
CA GLY A 183 -21.54 -15.82 9.59
C GLY A 183 -22.43 -14.90 10.43
N GLU A 184 -21.90 -13.80 10.99
CA GLU A 184 -22.72 -12.79 11.63
C GLU A 184 -23.41 -11.87 10.59
N PRO A 185 -24.62 -11.34 10.88
CA PRO A 185 -25.33 -10.46 9.95
C PRO A 185 -24.53 -9.19 9.60
N TRP A 186 -24.32 -8.95 8.30
CA TRP A 186 -23.64 -7.75 7.79
C TRP A 186 -24.64 -6.64 7.47
N LYS A 187 -25.38 -6.14 8.48
CA LYS A 187 -26.37 -5.10 8.25
C LYS A 187 -25.76 -3.69 8.13
N TYR A 188 -24.75 -3.40 8.95
CA TYR A 188 -24.04 -2.10 8.95
C TYR A 188 -22.55 -2.34 9.05
N HIS A 189 -21.76 -1.64 8.20
CA HIS A 189 -20.31 -1.80 8.19
C HIS A 189 -19.63 -1.31 9.49
N ASN A 190 -20.22 -0.36 10.20
CA ASN A 190 -19.65 0.31 11.39
C ASN A 190 -20.32 -0.09 12.72
N LYS A 191 -21.18 -1.13 12.73
CA LYS A 191 -21.89 -1.58 13.92
C LYS A 191 -21.95 -3.11 13.97
N GLY A 192 -22.23 -3.63 15.16
CA GLY A 192 -22.38 -5.07 15.42
C GLY A 192 -21.07 -5.74 15.81
N GLY A 193 -21.07 -7.05 15.84
CA GLY A 193 -19.97 -7.90 16.27
C GLY A 193 -20.01 -8.24 17.75
N LYS A 194 -19.11 -9.12 18.15
CA LYS A 194 -18.84 -9.55 19.51
C LYS A 194 -17.82 -8.65 20.19
N ARG A 195 -17.97 -8.38 21.49
CA ARG A 195 -16.98 -7.67 22.29
C ARG A 195 -15.85 -8.61 22.70
N TYR A 196 -14.63 -8.18 22.49
CA TYR A 196 -13.41 -8.83 22.96
C TYR A 196 -12.79 -7.97 24.06
N GLU A 197 -12.35 -8.59 25.14
CA GLU A 197 -11.66 -7.87 26.21
C GLU A 197 -10.18 -7.68 25.87
N GLY A 198 -9.63 -6.53 26.25
CA GLY A 198 -8.22 -6.23 26.05
C GLY A 198 -7.93 -5.09 25.09
N TYR A 199 -6.68 -4.95 24.74
CA TYR A 199 -6.17 -3.92 23.82
C TYR A 199 -6.24 -4.43 22.37
N VAL A 200 -6.66 -3.60 21.45
CA VAL A 200 -7.01 -4.00 20.08
C VAL A 200 -5.88 -4.69 19.33
N SER A 201 -4.62 -4.25 19.49
CA SER A 201 -3.48 -4.89 18.80
C SER A 201 -3.25 -6.31 19.34
N ASP A 202 -3.40 -6.50 20.64
CA ASP A 202 -3.27 -7.81 21.28
C ASP A 202 -4.41 -8.74 20.83
N VAL A 203 -5.65 -8.26 20.87
CA VAL A 203 -6.83 -9.02 20.42
C VAL A 203 -6.70 -9.48 18.96
N ILE A 204 -6.26 -8.60 18.05
CA ILE A 204 -6.05 -8.94 16.63
C ILE A 204 -4.98 -10.02 16.50
N THR A 205 -3.89 -9.92 17.26
CA THR A 205 -2.81 -10.91 17.24
C THR A 205 -3.23 -12.24 17.84
N ASP A 206 -3.96 -12.22 18.97
CA ASP A 206 -4.51 -13.43 19.61
C ASP A 206 -5.43 -14.18 18.63
N GLU A 207 -6.35 -13.49 17.97
CA GLU A 207 -7.25 -14.09 16.98
C GLU A 207 -6.48 -14.57 15.73
N SER A 208 -5.41 -13.86 15.32
CA SER A 208 -4.55 -14.29 14.21
C SER A 208 -3.80 -15.59 14.55
N ILE A 209 -3.21 -15.69 15.74
CA ILE A 209 -2.52 -16.90 16.22
C ILE A 209 -3.52 -18.03 16.39
N LYS A 210 -4.66 -17.80 17.02
CA LYS A 210 -5.72 -18.79 17.18
C LYS A 210 -6.21 -19.34 15.84
N TRP A 211 -6.36 -18.48 14.83
CA TRP A 211 -6.71 -18.94 13.48
C TRP A 211 -5.59 -19.79 12.87
N LEU A 212 -4.32 -19.37 13.01
CA LEU A 212 -3.15 -20.14 12.55
C LEU A 212 -3.06 -21.52 13.21
N GLU A 213 -3.47 -21.69 14.46
CA GLU A 213 -3.50 -22.96 15.18
C GLU A 213 -4.58 -23.91 14.65
N ASN A 214 -5.75 -23.36 14.32
CA ASN A 214 -6.95 -24.10 13.97
C ASN A 214 -7.17 -24.30 12.46
N ARG A 215 -6.33 -23.70 11.59
CA ARG A 215 -6.46 -23.82 10.14
C ARG A 215 -6.21 -25.26 9.66
N ASP A 216 -6.65 -25.59 8.48
CA ASP A 216 -6.24 -26.83 7.79
C ASP A 216 -4.73 -26.75 7.45
N LYS A 217 -3.92 -27.49 8.23
CA LYS A 217 -2.44 -27.47 8.10
C LYS A 217 -1.91 -28.17 6.85
N SER A 218 -2.78 -28.87 6.10
CA SER A 218 -2.43 -29.50 4.83
C SER A 218 -2.37 -28.51 3.65
N LYS A 219 -2.85 -27.28 3.85
CA LYS A 219 -2.91 -26.21 2.85
C LYS A 219 -1.99 -25.04 3.20
N PRO A 220 -1.45 -24.33 2.19
CA PRO A 220 -0.80 -23.06 2.43
C PRO A 220 -1.82 -22.05 2.97
N PHE A 221 -1.36 -21.07 3.74
CA PHE A 221 -2.23 -20.01 4.24
C PHE A 221 -1.90 -18.63 3.65
N PHE A 222 -2.94 -17.83 3.52
CA PHE A 222 -2.88 -16.38 3.30
C PHE A 222 -3.62 -15.68 4.44
N LEU A 223 -2.86 -15.10 5.36
CA LEU A 223 -3.39 -14.36 6.50
C LEU A 223 -3.10 -12.86 6.34
N MET A 224 -4.15 -12.05 6.33
CA MET A 224 -4.10 -10.60 6.46
C MET A 224 -4.38 -10.22 7.92
N SER A 225 -3.34 -9.89 8.70
CA SER A 225 -3.44 -9.40 10.08
C SER A 225 -3.36 -7.87 10.07
N HIS A 226 -4.50 -7.20 10.20
CA HIS A 226 -4.64 -5.77 9.97
C HIS A 226 -4.91 -5.02 11.27
N HIS A 227 -3.92 -4.31 11.77
CA HIS A 227 -4.02 -3.52 13.00
C HIS A 227 -4.74 -2.19 12.78
N LYS A 228 -5.48 -1.74 13.83
CA LYS A 228 -6.03 -0.38 13.91
C LYS A 228 -4.95 0.64 14.26
N ALA A 229 -4.04 0.29 15.15
CA ALA A 229 -2.96 1.17 15.56
C ALA A 229 -1.95 1.40 14.42
N PRO A 230 -1.27 2.57 14.36
CA PRO A 230 -1.42 3.72 15.25
C PRO A 230 -2.41 4.81 14.77
N HIS A 231 -3.54 4.47 14.10
CA HIS A 231 -4.55 5.46 13.69
C HIS A 231 -5.15 6.23 14.89
N GLY A 232 -5.38 7.51 14.74
CA GLY A 232 -6.03 8.37 15.76
C GLY A 232 -7.44 7.90 16.22
N LEU A 233 -7.91 8.24 17.40
CA LEU A 233 -7.23 8.88 18.51
C LEU A 233 -6.27 7.88 19.18
N TRP A 234 -5.11 8.33 19.60
CA TRP A 234 -4.00 7.47 20.03
C TRP A 234 -4.15 7.04 21.50
N GLU A 235 -5.07 6.11 21.77
CA GLU A 235 -5.25 5.50 23.09
C GLU A 235 -4.27 4.32 23.20
N TYR A 236 -3.11 4.56 23.78
CA TYR A 236 -2.06 3.54 23.92
C TYR A 236 -2.38 2.48 24.97
N ALA A 237 -1.77 1.30 24.85
CA ALA A 237 -1.87 0.25 25.85
C ALA A 237 -1.28 0.73 27.19
N LYS A 238 -1.92 0.37 28.32
CA LYS A 238 -1.52 0.83 29.65
C LYS A 238 -0.05 0.50 29.98
N ARG A 239 0.46 -0.64 29.50
CA ARG A 239 1.87 -1.03 29.69
C ARG A 239 2.88 -0.09 29.01
N HIS A 240 2.43 0.79 28.10
CA HIS A 240 3.25 1.78 27.41
C HIS A 240 3.09 3.21 27.96
N GLU A 241 2.31 3.42 29.01
CA GLU A 241 1.98 4.76 29.50
C GLU A 241 3.21 5.59 29.91
N ASN A 242 4.25 4.94 30.42
CA ASN A 242 5.49 5.60 30.88
C ASN A 242 6.57 5.73 29.76
N LEU A 243 6.33 5.15 28.55
CA LEU A 243 7.27 5.32 27.46
C LEU A 243 7.38 6.80 27.09
N PHE A 244 8.60 7.28 26.86
CA PHE A 244 8.91 8.66 26.45
C PHE A 244 8.53 9.74 27.48
N GLU A 245 8.27 9.40 28.77
CA GLU A 245 7.88 10.40 29.78
C GLU A 245 8.96 11.47 29.93
N GLU A 246 10.21 11.05 30.17
CA GLU A 246 11.38 11.90 30.34
C GLU A 246 12.10 12.26 29.04
N VAL A 247 11.49 12.01 27.87
CA VAL A 247 12.14 12.22 26.57
C VAL A 247 11.47 13.35 25.82
N ASP A 248 12.25 14.31 25.37
CA ASP A 248 11.82 15.30 24.39
C ASP A 248 11.93 14.70 22.97
N ILE A 249 10.79 14.54 22.31
CA ILE A 249 10.76 14.03 20.93
C ILE A 249 11.34 15.10 19.99
N PRO A 250 12.35 14.78 19.17
CA PRO A 250 12.96 15.74 18.26
C PRO A 250 11.96 16.33 17.27
N LEU A 251 12.02 17.63 17.08
CA LEU A 251 11.14 18.34 16.15
C LEU A 251 11.58 18.09 14.70
N PRO A 252 10.64 17.96 13.76
CA PRO A 252 10.99 18.11 12.36
C PRO A 252 11.35 19.56 12.06
N ASN A 253 12.32 19.78 11.18
CA ASN A 253 12.80 21.12 10.84
C ASN A 253 11.68 22.04 10.34
N SER A 254 10.66 21.48 9.70
CA SER A 254 9.51 22.17 9.11
C SER A 254 8.34 22.46 10.04
N LEU A 255 8.40 22.08 11.35
CA LEU A 255 7.27 22.29 12.28
C LEU A 255 6.86 23.77 12.44
N TYR A 256 7.83 24.69 12.47
CA TYR A 256 7.57 26.13 12.67
C TYR A 256 7.71 26.94 11.40
N GLU A 257 7.95 26.30 10.26
CA GLU A 257 8.19 27.02 9.03
C GLU A 257 6.97 27.78 8.53
N ASN A 258 7.26 29.01 8.06
CA ASN A 258 6.31 29.86 7.37
C ASN A 258 6.33 29.52 5.87
N LYS A 259 5.59 28.71 5.48
CA LYS A 259 5.03 28.09 4.29
C LYS A 259 5.32 28.70 2.95
N LYS A 260 6.38 28.19 2.34
CA LYS A 260 6.64 28.34 0.91
C LYS A 260 6.09 27.15 0.10
N HIS A 261 5.39 26.22 0.75
CA HIS A 261 4.81 25.03 0.12
C HIS A 261 3.34 24.92 0.51
N GLY A 262 2.60 24.12 -0.23
CA GLY A 262 1.17 24.00 -0.12
C GLY A 262 0.43 25.05 -0.95
N PRO A 263 -0.88 24.88 -1.16
CA PRO A 263 -1.67 25.87 -1.89
C PRO A 263 -1.41 27.27 -1.36
N LEU A 264 -1.20 28.25 -2.23
CA LEU A 264 -0.80 29.64 -1.89
C LEU A 264 -1.59 30.30 -0.77
N LYS A 265 -2.82 29.89 -0.58
CA LYS A 265 -3.70 30.28 0.51
C LYS A 265 -3.82 29.19 1.59
N GLY A 266 -2.83 28.32 1.65
CA GLY A 266 -2.82 27.07 2.42
C GLY A 266 -2.86 27.18 3.92
N GLU A 267 -2.91 28.38 4.47
CA GLU A 267 -3.00 28.59 5.93
C GLU A 267 -4.17 27.88 6.61
N LYS A 268 -5.22 27.52 5.83
CA LYS A 268 -6.43 26.86 6.36
C LYS A 268 -6.62 25.43 5.85
N TYR A 269 -5.71 24.90 5.04
CA TYR A 269 -5.85 23.56 4.47
C TYR A 269 -5.11 22.51 5.29
N GLY A 270 -5.65 21.29 5.28
CA GLY A 270 -5.10 20.15 5.99
C GLY A 270 -5.27 20.20 7.51
N SER A 271 -4.87 19.13 8.16
CA SER A 271 -4.84 19.00 9.63
C SER A 271 -3.51 19.53 10.15
N SER A 272 -3.51 20.47 11.12
CA SER A 272 -2.29 21.13 11.61
C SER A 272 -1.98 20.79 13.07
N ILE A 273 -0.69 20.73 13.42
CA ILE A 273 -0.26 20.67 14.82
C ILE A 273 -0.64 21.97 15.53
N SER A 274 -0.36 23.11 14.91
CA SER A 274 -0.71 24.43 15.39
C SER A 274 -2.23 24.71 15.27
N ASP A 275 -2.63 25.92 15.63
CA ASP A 275 -3.98 26.46 15.44
C ASP A 275 -4.22 27.06 14.03
N ARG A 276 -3.34 26.80 13.06
CA ARG A 276 -3.41 27.26 11.68
C ARG A 276 -4.74 26.92 11.01
N ASN A 277 -5.21 25.70 11.18
CA ASN A 277 -6.55 25.28 10.85
C ASN A 277 -7.33 24.97 12.15
N PRO A 278 -8.06 25.94 12.73
CA PRO A 278 -8.70 25.74 14.04
C PRO A 278 -9.69 24.57 14.09
N LYS A 279 -10.27 24.21 12.95
CA LYS A 279 -11.24 23.10 12.85
C LYS A 279 -10.54 21.74 12.89
N ARG A 280 -9.25 21.68 12.53
CA ARG A 280 -8.41 20.47 12.48
C ARG A 280 -7.05 20.71 13.10
N SER A 281 -7.01 21.33 14.26
CA SER A 281 -5.82 21.63 15.05
C SER A 281 -5.57 20.55 16.07
N MET A 282 -4.35 20.01 16.11
CA MET A 282 -3.90 19.10 17.16
C MET A 282 -3.85 19.82 18.50
N LEU A 283 -3.30 21.03 18.54
CA LEU A 283 -3.29 21.86 19.74
C LEU A 283 -4.68 21.99 20.37
N ASN A 284 -5.70 22.30 19.55
CA ASN A 284 -7.07 22.40 20.05
C ASN A 284 -7.66 21.05 20.51
N GLN A 285 -7.21 19.94 19.93
CA GLN A 285 -7.69 18.61 20.30
C GLN A 285 -7.08 18.15 21.63
N VAL A 286 -5.75 18.20 21.76
CA VAL A 286 -5.04 17.70 22.97
C VAL A 286 -5.21 18.61 24.20
N SER A 287 -5.70 19.84 24.01
CA SER A 287 -6.06 20.75 25.13
C SER A 287 -7.47 20.50 25.69
N ARG A 288 -8.26 19.60 25.09
CA ARG A 288 -9.62 19.29 25.58
C ARG A 288 -9.56 18.38 26.80
N LYS A 289 -10.34 18.69 27.84
CA LYS A 289 -10.44 17.91 29.09
C LYS A 289 -10.76 16.42 28.86
N ASN A 290 -11.45 16.10 27.77
CA ASN A 290 -11.83 14.74 27.41
C ASN A 290 -10.87 14.08 26.40
N TRP A 291 -9.65 14.60 26.23
CA TRP A 291 -8.65 13.90 25.43
C TRP A 291 -8.35 12.52 26.07
N PRO A 292 -8.39 11.41 25.32
CA PRO A 292 -8.39 10.06 25.91
C PRO A 292 -7.21 9.75 26.83
N THR A 293 -6.05 10.33 26.55
CA THR A 293 -4.79 10.11 27.29
C THR A 293 -4.40 11.29 28.21
N GLY A 294 -5.38 12.12 28.55
CA GLY A 294 -5.18 13.33 29.37
C GLY A 294 -4.83 14.56 28.53
N ALA A 295 -5.43 15.70 28.90
CA ALA A 295 -5.20 16.98 28.22
C ALA A 295 -3.83 17.58 28.61
N ILE A 296 -3.29 18.41 27.70
CA ILE A 296 -2.14 19.28 28.03
C ILE A 296 -2.62 20.57 28.68
N ASP A 297 -1.81 21.12 29.59
CA ASP A 297 -1.95 22.50 30.07
C ASP A 297 -1.14 23.45 29.18
N THR A 298 -1.79 24.48 28.70
CA THR A 298 -1.17 25.50 27.83
C THR A 298 -1.18 26.89 28.48
N PHE A 299 -1.57 26.97 29.74
CA PHE A 299 -1.62 28.25 30.47
C PHE A 299 -0.20 28.85 30.56
N GLY A 300 -0.08 30.15 30.33
CA GLY A 300 1.21 30.86 30.41
C GLY A 300 2.20 30.57 29.27
N LEU A 301 1.93 29.60 28.37
CA LEU A 301 2.84 29.29 27.28
C LEU A 301 2.74 30.29 26.14
N THR A 302 3.90 30.61 25.54
CA THR A 302 3.98 31.34 24.27
C THR A 302 3.32 30.57 23.14
N LYS A 303 3.04 31.22 22.00
CA LYS A 303 2.50 30.53 20.80
C LYS A 303 3.38 29.33 20.39
N LYS A 304 4.71 29.52 20.36
CA LYS A 304 5.68 28.45 20.06
C LYS A 304 5.62 27.33 21.11
N GLY A 305 5.54 27.69 22.39
CA GLY A 305 5.44 26.73 23.50
C GLY A 305 4.18 25.88 23.40
N LYS A 306 3.03 26.45 23.03
CA LYS A 306 1.78 25.71 22.81
C LYS A 306 1.89 24.69 21.66
N ILE A 307 2.50 25.08 20.54
CA ILE A 307 2.73 24.19 19.40
C ILE A 307 3.67 23.05 19.81
N TYR A 308 4.74 23.38 20.53
CA TYR A 308 5.68 22.38 21.08
C TYR A 308 4.97 21.37 21.97
N ALA A 309 4.21 21.83 22.96
CA ALA A 309 3.46 20.96 23.87
C ALA A 309 2.46 20.05 23.11
N ALA A 310 1.76 20.60 22.12
CA ALA A 310 0.84 19.82 21.29
C ALA A 310 1.56 18.77 20.44
N TYR A 311 2.71 19.11 19.87
CA TYR A 311 3.57 18.19 19.14
C TYR A 311 4.07 17.05 20.04
N GLN A 312 4.63 17.37 21.22
CA GLN A 312 5.12 16.37 22.17
C GLN A 312 4.00 15.41 22.58
N LYS A 313 2.83 15.94 22.93
CA LYS A 313 1.67 15.11 23.28
C LYS A 313 1.25 14.17 22.14
N TYR A 314 1.09 14.73 20.95
CA TYR A 314 0.71 13.96 19.76
C TYR A 314 1.70 12.83 19.50
N LEU A 315 2.99 13.14 19.43
CA LEU A 315 4.02 12.16 19.08
C LEU A 315 4.21 11.10 20.14
N LYS A 316 4.22 11.47 21.43
CA LYS A 316 4.32 10.50 22.53
C LYS A 316 3.15 9.52 22.51
N ASP A 317 1.91 10.01 22.34
CA ASP A 317 0.73 9.15 22.24
C ASP A 317 0.78 8.25 20.99
N TYR A 318 1.20 8.78 19.83
CA TYR A 318 1.36 8.04 18.60
C TYR A 318 2.41 6.91 18.74
N LEU A 319 3.61 7.22 19.21
CA LEU A 319 4.70 6.26 19.37
C LEU A 319 4.38 5.18 20.41
N ARG A 320 3.65 5.52 21.49
CA ARG A 320 3.14 4.54 22.46
C ARG A 320 2.17 3.55 21.81
N THR A 321 1.32 4.01 20.89
CA THR A 321 0.45 3.08 20.13
C THR A 321 1.24 2.24 19.14
N ALA A 322 2.28 2.81 18.50
CA ALA A 322 3.17 2.10 17.59
C ALA A 322 3.98 1.00 18.30
N ALA A 323 4.41 1.24 19.54
CA ALA A 323 5.11 0.23 20.34
C ALA A 323 4.29 -1.07 20.50
N SER A 324 2.96 -0.96 20.63
CA SER A 324 2.09 -2.14 20.71
C SER A 324 2.06 -2.95 19.40
N ILE A 325 2.32 -2.30 18.28
CA ILE A 325 2.40 -3.00 16.97
C ILE A 325 3.69 -3.80 16.92
N ASP A 326 4.81 -3.19 17.29
CA ASP A 326 6.10 -3.88 17.29
C ASP A 326 6.08 -5.15 18.15
N GLU A 327 5.56 -5.07 19.37
CA GLU A 327 5.39 -6.24 20.24
C GLU A 327 4.54 -7.33 19.59
N ASN A 328 3.44 -6.96 18.96
CA ASN A 328 2.52 -7.90 18.33
C ASN A 328 3.08 -8.52 17.04
N VAL A 329 3.89 -7.77 16.29
CA VAL A 329 4.69 -8.33 15.18
C VAL A 329 5.66 -9.39 15.71
N GLY A 330 6.35 -9.13 16.82
CA GLY A 330 7.22 -10.10 17.48
C GLY A 330 6.48 -11.40 17.81
N ARG A 331 5.31 -11.31 18.41
CA ARG A 331 4.47 -12.50 18.73
C ARG A 331 4.11 -13.34 17.51
N LEU A 332 3.80 -12.70 16.38
CA LEU A 332 3.51 -13.42 15.13
C LEU A 332 4.76 -14.09 14.55
N LEU A 333 5.91 -13.41 14.59
CA LEU A 333 7.19 -13.99 14.14
C LEU A 333 7.60 -15.18 15.01
N ASP A 334 7.52 -15.05 16.32
CA ASP A 334 7.85 -16.11 17.29
C ASP A 334 6.93 -17.32 17.14
N TYR A 335 5.64 -17.09 16.81
CA TYR A 335 4.72 -18.18 16.47
C TYR A 335 5.20 -18.95 15.23
N LEU A 336 5.61 -18.26 14.17
CA LEU A 336 6.12 -18.92 12.96
C LEU A 336 7.39 -19.73 13.24
N ASP A 337 8.33 -19.17 14.01
CA ASP A 337 9.59 -19.85 14.35
C ASP A 337 9.33 -21.10 15.21
N LYS A 338 8.53 -20.97 16.25
CA LYS A 338 8.19 -22.05 17.17
C LYS A 338 7.47 -23.22 16.50
N ASN A 339 6.75 -22.92 15.39
CA ASN A 339 6.00 -23.94 14.64
C ASN A 339 6.69 -24.39 13.36
N ASN A 340 7.97 -24.03 13.13
CA ASN A 340 8.78 -24.38 11.95
C ASN A 340 8.12 -23.91 10.63
N LEU A 341 7.42 -22.76 10.65
CA LEU A 341 6.76 -22.18 9.48
C LEU A 341 7.58 -21.10 8.80
N SER A 342 8.60 -20.56 9.46
CA SER A 342 9.36 -19.37 9.04
C SER A 342 9.99 -19.52 7.67
N ASP A 343 10.61 -20.66 7.36
CA ASP A 343 11.33 -20.87 6.10
C ASP A 343 10.39 -20.83 4.88
N ASN A 344 9.16 -21.35 5.03
CA ASN A 344 8.18 -21.40 3.95
C ASN A 344 7.07 -20.33 4.07
N THR A 345 7.31 -19.26 4.81
CA THR A 345 6.36 -18.15 4.94
C THR A 345 6.98 -16.85 4.47
N MET A 346 6.35 -16.22 3.46
CA MET A 346 6.63 -14.83 3.16
C MET A 346 5.92 -13.95 4.18
N VAL A 347 6.68 -13.25 5.00
CA VAL A 347 6.18 -12.28 5.97
C VAL A 347 6.34 -10.88 5.40
N ILE A 348 5.26 -10.12 5.35
CA ILE A 348 5.24 -8.73 4.90
C ILE A 348 4.79 -7.85 6.05
N TYR A 349 5.53 -6.75 6.31
CA TYR A 349 5.08 -5.66 7.15
C TYR A 349 4.92 -4.39 6.32
N THR A 350 3.76 -3.73 6.43
CA THR A 350 3.47 -2.48 5.73
C THR A 350 2.43 -1.62 6.49
N SER A 351 2.12 -0.45 5.95
CA SER A 351 0.98 0.39 6.33
C SER A 351 0.07 0.60 5.12
N ASP A 352 -1.18 1.02 5.32
CA ASP A 352 -2.08 1.33 4.21
C ASP A 352 -1.75 2.66 3.51
N GLN A 353 -1.07 3.59 4.16
CA GLN A 353 -0.42 4.79 3.63
C GLN A 353 0.58 5.35 4.64
N GLY A 354 1.16 6.51 4.33
CA GLY A 354 2.00 7.25 5.26
C GLY A 354 1.20 8.10 6.27
N GLN A 355 1.91 8.85 7.09
CA GLN A 355 1.37 9.74 8.12
C GLN A 355 2.38 10.86 8.42
N PHE A 356 1.91 12.10 8.53
CA PHE A 356 2.72 13.21 9.03
C PHE A 356 2.91 13.12 10.54
N LEU A 357 4.15 13.32 10.95
CA LEU A 357 4.56 13.34 12.34
C LEU A 357 5.04 14.74 12.77
N GLY A 358 4.33 15.77 12.31
CA GLY A 358 4.63 17.17 12.57
C GLY A 358 5.36 17.90 11.44
N GLU A 359 5.81 17.19 10.43
CA GLU A 359 6.43 17.81 9.24
C GLU A 359 5.43 18.81 8.62
N HIS A 360 5.93 19.99 8.21
CA HIS A 360 5.12 21.08 7.62
C HIS A 360 3.97 21.57 8.51
N ASP A 361 4.08 21.40 9.83
CA ASP A 361 2.97 21.64 10.78
C ASP A 361 1.74 20.75 10.53
N TYR A 362 1.89 19.63 9.81
CA TYR A 362 0.80 18.70 9.54
C TYR A 362 0.80 17.50 10.50
N PHE A 363 -0.39 16.97 10.72
CA PHE A 363 -0.67 15.60 11.14
C PHE A 363 -1.74 15.02 10.21
N ASP A 364 -2.01 13.71 10.28
CA ASP A 364 -2.87 12.99 9.31
C ASP A 364 -2.12 12.67 8.00
N LYS A 365 -2.80 12.56 6.87
CA LYS A 365 -2.30 12.14 5.55
C LYS A 365 -3.04 12.93 4.47
N ARG A 366 -3.29 12.36 3.28
CA ARG A 366 -4.15 12.90 2.19
C ARG A 366 -3.46 13.85 1.22
N TRP A 367 -2.25 14.27 1.49
CA TRP A 367 -1.42 15.06 0.60
C TRP A 367 -0.55 14.17 -0.30
N MET A 368 -0.03 14.72 -1.39
CA MET A 368 0.97 14.01 -2.20
C MET A 368 2.41 14.19 -1.68
N TYR A 369 2.62 14.74 -0.49
CA TYR A 369 3.96 14.85 0.11
C TYR A 369 4.47 13.49 0.58
N GLU A 370 5.82 13.33 0.61
CA GLU A 370 6.46 12.05 0.90
C GLU A 370 5.94 11.40 2.19
N GLU A 371 5.75 12.16 3.27
CA GLU A 371 5.26 11.62 4.55
C GLU A 371 3.88 11.00 4.46
N SER A 372 3.04 11.53 3.59
CA SER A 372 1.66 11.05 3.40
C SER A 372 1.57 9.85 2.47
N ILE A 373 2.37 9.83 1.39
CA ILE A 373 2.27 8.78 0.37
C ILE A 373 3.22 7.60 0.63
N SER A 374 4.32 7.80 1.37
CA SER A 374 5.33 6.76 1.59
C SER A 374 4.83 5.72 2.58
N MET A 375 4.82 4.48 2.14
CA MET A 375 4.49 3.30 2.95
C MET A 375 5.78 2.61 3.40
N PRO A 376 5.88 2.12 4.64
CA PRO A 376 6.91 1.14 4.97
C PRO A 376 6.64 -0.16 4.19
N LEU A 377 7.69 -0.86 3.79
CA LEU A 377 7.59 -2.21 3.24
C LEU A 377 8.84 -3.00 3.58
N LEU A 378 8.66 -3.99 4.45
CA LEU A 378 9.68 -4.93 4.87
C LEU A 378 9.18 -6.34 4.53
N ILE A 379 10.04 -7.17 3.94
CA ILE A 379 9.65 -8.52 3.54
C ILE A 379 10.74 -9.50 3.96
N ARG A 380 10.33 -10.58 4.67
CA ARG A 380 11.16 -11.73 5.00
C ARG A 380 10.63 -12.97 4.27
N TYR A 381 11.48 -13.64 3.52
CA TYR A 381 11.19 -14.94 2.94
C TYR A 381 12.50 -15.73 2.75
N PRO A 382 12.95 -16.49 3.78
CA PRO A 382 14.29 -17.10 3.80
C PRO A 382 14.61 -17.99 2.61
N LYS A 383 13.63 -18.74 2.08
CA LYS A 383 13.82 -19.59 0.89
C LYS A 383 14.25 -18.81 -0.37
N LYS A 384 13.95 -17.52 -0.49
CA LYS A 384 14.17 -16.75 -1.74
C LYS A 384 14.84 -15.40 -1.57
N ILE A 385 14.82 -14.82 -0.38
CA ILE A 385 15.34 -13.48 -0.11
C ILE A 385 16.51 -13.61 0.87
N LYS A 386 17.68 -13.12 0.45
CA LYS A 386 18.85 -13.04 1.33
C LYS A 386 18.64 -11.96 2.39
N PRO A 387 19.17 -12.12 3.60
CA PRO A 387 19.10 -11.10 4.65
C PRO A 387 19.75 -9.77 4.23
N LYS A 388 19.33 -8.67 4.87
CA LYS A 388 19.92 -7.33 4.76
C LYS A 388 19.95 -6.76 3.33
N GLN A 389 18.93 -7.10 2.52
CA GLN A 389 18.79 -6.50 1.19
C GLN A 389 18.09 -5.13 1.29
N VAL A 390 18.42 -4.24 0.37
CA VAL A 390 17.75 -2.93 0.20
C VAL A 390 17.39 -2.75 -1.27
N ASN A 391 16.14 -2.35 -1.54
CA ASN A 391 15.67 -2.03 -2.88
C ASN A 391 15.15 -0.59 -2.94
N ASN A 392 15.51 0.13 -4.01
CA ASN A 392 15.16 1.54 -4.25
C ASN A 392 14.24 1.72 -5.47
N ASP A 393 13.62 0.66 -5.95
CA ASP A 393 12.65 0.75 -7.03
C ASP A 393 11.34 1.35 -6.55
N ILE A 394 10.63 2.02 -7.45
CA ILE A 394 9.30 2.57 -7.15
C ILE A 394 8.29 1.42 -7.12
N ILE A 395 7.76 1.11 -5.95
CA ILE A 395 6.70 0.13 -5.72
C ILE A 395 5.41 0.90 -5.34
N LEU A 396 4.28 0.39 -5.76
CA LEU A 396 2.97 0.98 -5.45
C LEU A 396 2.09 -0.02 -4.68
N ASN A 397 1.15 0.48 -3.91
CA ASN A 397 0.19 -0.37 -3.20
C ASN A 397 -0.64 -1.28 -4.13
N ILE A 398 -0.83 -0.91 -5.39
CA ILE A 398 -1.47 -1.73 -6.43
C ILE A 398 -0.61 -2.92 -6.89
N ASP A 399 0.68 -2.95 -6.56
CA ASP A 399 1.61 -4.01 -6.97
C ASP A 399 1.56 -5.24 -6.05
N PHE A 400 0.95 -5.11 -4.88
CA PHE A 400 0.93 -6.19 -3.88
C PHE A 400 0.11 -7.39 -4.37
N ALA A 401 -1.11 -7.16 -4.89
CA ALA A 401 -1.94 -8.24 -5.40
C ALA A 401 -1.24 -9.05 -6.53
N PRO A 402 -0.74 -8.44 -7.62
CA PRO A 402 -0.05 -9.20 -8.66
C PRO A 402 1.21 -9.91 -8.15
N THR A 403 1.93 -9.36 -7.16
CA THR A 403 3.10 -10.00 -6.58
C THR A 403 2.75 -11.27 -5.80
N PHE A 404 1.69 -11.22 -5.00
CA PHE A 404 1.26 -12.40 -4.24
C PHE A 404 0.66 -13.47 -5.15
N LEU A 405 -0.01 -13.07 -6.23
CA LEU A 405 -0.50 -14.02 -7.23
C LEU A 405 0.65 -14.71 -7.97
N GLU A 406 1.67 -13.97 -8.40
CA GLU A 406 2.86 -14.57 -9.02
C GLU A 406 3.59 -15.51 -8.05
N LEU A 407 3.76 -15.10 -6.79
CA LEU A 407 4.34 -15.96 -5.74
C LEU A 407 3.56 -17.26 -5.57
N ALA A 408 2.23 -17.19 -5.62
CA ALA A 408 1.32 -18.33 -5.55
C ALA A 408 1.19 -19.09 -6.89
N LYS A 409 1.96 -18.74 -7.92
CA LYS A 409 1.90 -19.31 -9.28
C LYS A 409 0.51 -19.18 -9.93
N GLN A 410 -0.24 -18.13 -9.60
CA GLN A 410 -1.54 -17.84 -10.17
C GLN A 410 -1.42 -16.82 -11.31
N THR A 411 -2.32 -16.93 -12.29
CA THR A 411 -2.42 -15.94 -13.37
C THR A 411 -2.83 -14.60 -12.81
N ILE A 412 -2.08 -13.55 -13.15
CA ILE A 412 -2.41 -12.16 -12.82
C ILE A 412 -3.51 -11.69 -13.78
N PRO A 413 -4.68 -11.29 -13.28
CA PRO A 413 -5.75 -10.76 -14.13
C PRO A 413 -5.31 -9.53 -14.94
N LEU A 414 -5.75 -9.44 -16.20
CA LEU A 414 -5.39 -8.33 -17.10
C LEU A 414 -5.91 -6.96 -16.63
N GLU A 415 -6.99 -6.96 -15.86
CA GLU A 415 -7.56 -5.77 -15.26
C GLU A 415 -6.73 -5.18 -14.12
N MET A 416 -5.75 -5.91 -13.56
CA MET A 416 -4.82 -5.39 -12.57
C MET A 416 -3.81 -4.44 -13.23
N GLN A 417 -3.74 -3.21 -12.73
CA GLN A 417 -2.84 -2.17 -13.25
C GLN A 417 -1.46 -2.19 -12.57
N GLY A 418 -1.36 -2.88 -11.44
CA GLY A 418 -0.11 -3.12 -10.72
C GLY A 418 0.81 -4.08 -11.48
N LYS A 419 2.09 -4.06 -11.12
CA LYS A 419 3.11 -4.97 -11.64
C LYS A 419 3.66 -5.80 -10.48
N SER A 420 3.88 -7.09 -10.69
CA SER A 420 4.59 -7.89 -9.68
C SER A 420 6.03 -7.40 -9.51
N PHE A 421 6.43 -7.26 -8.26
CA PHE A 421 7.81 -6.92 -7.87
C PHE A 421 8.57 -8.12 -7.26
N LEU A 422 8.13 -9.34 -7.58
CA LEU A 422 8.78 -10.56 -7.07
C LEU A 422 10.25 -10.65 -7.49
N SER A 423 10.58 -10.27 -8.73
CA SER A 423 11.96 -10.22 -9.22
C SER A 423 12.80 -9.13 -8.54
N ASN A 424 12.18 -7.98 -8.21
CA ASN A 424 12.86 -6.88 -7.50
C ASN A 424 13.31 -7.30 -6.08
N MET A 425 12.59 -8.22 -5.44
CA MET A 425 12.99 -8.79 -4.14
C MET A 425 14.29 -9.60 -4.22
N GLN A 426 14.65 -10.08 -5.40
CA GLN A 426 15.86 -10.88 -5.67
C GLN A 426 17.00 -10.06 -6.30
N SER A 427 16.95 -8.73 -6.17
CA SER A 427 17.89 -7.78 -6.79
C SER A 427 17.96 -7.90 -8.32
N ASN A 428 16.87 -8.34 -8.94
CA ASN A 428 16.74 -8.49 -10.39
C ASN A 428 15.62 -7.58 -10.92
N THR A 429 15.86 -6.26 -10.89
CA THR A 429 14.90 -5.27 -11.38
C THR A 429 14.72 -5.39 -12.89
N PRO A 430 13.49 -5.58 -13.40
CA PRO A 430 13.22 -5.60 -14.84
C PRO A 430 13.64 -4.29 -15.50
N LYS A 431 14.24 -4.37 -16.71
CA LYS A 431 14.72 -3.19 -17.45
C LYS A 431 13.63 -2.16 -17.75
N ASP A 432 12.39 -2.60 -17.90
CA ASP A 432 11.19 -1.78 -18.15
C ASP A 432 10.44 -1.40 -16.86
N TRP A 433 11.08 -1.56 -15.69
CA TRP A 433 10.48 -1.19 -14.42
C TRP A 433 10.16 0.32 -14.41
N ARG A 434 9.06 0.67 -13.72
CA ARG A 434 8.58 2.06 -13.70
C ARG A 434 9.60 3.03 -13.11
N LYS A 435 9.69 4.21 -13.71
CA LYS A 435 10.55 5.33 -13.25
C LYS A 435 9.75 6.46 -12.60
N SER A 436 8.43 6.37 -12.63
CA SER A 436 7.53 7.35 -12.06
C SER A 436 6.20 6.74 -11.66
N MET A 437 5.49 7.40 -10.77
CA MET A 437 4.15 7.03 -10.32
C MET A 437 3.15 8.14 -10.54
N TYR A 438 1.88 7.78 -10.65
CA TYR A 438 0.71 8.65 -10.63
C TYR A 438 0.03 8.57 -9.26
N TYR A 439 -0.44 9.71 -8.76
CA TYR A 439 -1.20 9.84 -7.53
C TYR A 439 -2.43 10.68 -7.76
N ARG A 440 -3.56 10.39 -7.09
CA ARG A 440 -4.75 11.26 -7.09
C ARG A 440 -5.51 11.17 -5.78
N TYR A 441 -5.82 12.33 -5.19
CA TYR A 441 -6.72 12.51 -4.06
C TYR A 441 -8.04 13.13 -4.51
N TRP A 442 -9.17 12.50 -4.12
CA TRP A 442 -10.49 12.82 -4.65
C TRP A 442 -11.41 13.54 -3.66
N MET A 443 -11.27 13.34 -2.35
CA MET A 443 -12.16 13.87 -1.32
C MET A 443 -11.94 15.35 -1.06
N HIS A 444 -12.24 16.19 -2.08
CA HIS A 444 -12.06 17.63 -2.02
C HIS A 444 -12.63 18.26 -0.76
N MET A 445 -11.82 18.97 0.02
CA MET A 445 -12.19 19.75 1.20
C MET A 445 -13.09 19.04 2.23
N ALA A 446 -13.15 17.71 2.20
CA ALA A 446 -13.85 16.92 3.21
C ALA A 446 -13.37 17.26 4.64
N SER A 447 -13.75 16.50 5.64
CA SER A 447 -13.51 16.80 7.06
C SER A 447 -12.06 17.16 7.45
N HIS A 448 -11.08 16.92 6.58
CA HIS A 448 -9.66 17.24 6.79
C HIS A 448 -9.16 18.45 5.98
N TYR A 449 -10.05 19.08 5.20
CA TYR A 449 -9.75 20.31 4.46
C TYR A 449 -8.59 20.22 3.46
N ASN A 450 -8.43 19.08 2.79
CA ASN A 450 -7.44 18.89 1.73
C ASN A 450 -8.06 19.15 0.36
N PRO A 451 -7.56 20.10 -0.44
CA PRO A 451 -8.01 20.29 -1.82
C PRO A 451 -7.75 19.04 -2.65
N ALA A 452 -8.65 18.72 -3.58
CA ALA A 452 -8.42 17.63 -4.52
C ALA A 452 -7.25 17.94 -5.44
N HIS A 453 -6.40 16.93 -5.68
CA HIS A 453 -5.17 17.09 -6.45
C HIS A 453 -4.74 15.77 -7.07
N TYR A 454 -3.92 15.86 -8.09
CA TYR A 454 -3.19 14.75 -8.67
C TYR A 454 -1.77 15.16 -9.07
N GLY A 455 -0.93 14.21 -9.34
CA GLY A 455 0.44 14.52 -9.72
C GLY A 455 1.25 13.32 -10.19
N ILE A 456 2.50 13.63 -10.51
CA ILE A 456 3.52 12.65 -10.89
C ILE A 456 4.72 12.78 -9.94
N ARG A 457 5.25 11.64 -9.51
CA ARG A 457 6.48 11.54 -8.75
C ARG A 457 7.45 10.63 -9.51
N THR A 458 8.62 11.15 -9.84
CA THR A 458 9.77 10.41 -10.36
C THR A 458 10.73 10.10 -9.21
N LYS A 459 11.89 9.48 -9.46
CA LYS A 459 12.91 9.29 -8.41
C LYS A 459 13.38 10.61 -7.79
N ASP A 460 13.54 11.65 -8.60
CA ASP A 460 14.21 12.89 -8.21
C ASP A 460 13.27 14.10 -8.14
N TYR A 461 12.07 14.01 -8.69
CA TYR A 461 11.15 15.15 -8.83
C TYR A 461 9.71 14.79 -8.55
N LYS A 462 8.95 15.78 -8.07
CA LYS A 462 7.50 15.69 -7.87
C LYS A 462 6.81 16.92 -8.45
N LEU A 463 5.71 16.70 -9.17
CA LEU A 463 4.85 17.75 -9.71
C LEU A 463 3.41 17.47 -9.29
N ILE A 464 2.76 18.44 -8.66
CA ILE A 464 1.40 18.30 -8.10
C ILE A 464 0.52 19.40 -8.69
N PHE A 465 -0.67 19.02 -9.17
CA PHE A 465 -1.74 19.92 -9.57
C PHE A 465 -2.92 19.85 -8.62
N PHE A 466 -3.08 20.89 -7.82
CA PHE A 466 -4.27 21.08 -7.00
C PHE A 466 -5.37 21.66 -7.89
N TYR A 467 -6.21 20.80 -8.43
CA TYR A 467 -7.31 21.23 -9.29
C TYR A 467 -8.52 21.76 -8.50
N GLY A 468 -8.64 21.42 -7.23
CA GLY A 468 -9.58 22.03 -6.29
C GLY A 468 -11.05 21.88 -6.62
N LEU A 469 -11.46 20.81 -7.31
CA LEU A 469 -12.85 20.54 -7.70
C LEU A 469 -13.39 19.27 -7.02
N PRO A 470 -14.68 19.22 -6.64
CA PRO A 470 -15.30 18.05 -6.01
C PRO A 470 -15.56 16.89 -6.97
N LEU A 471 -15.72 17.14 -8.27
CA LEU A 471 -15.98 16.17 -9.34
C LEU A 471 -17.06 15.13 -8.98
N ASN A 472 -18.11 15.56 -8.29
CA ASN A 472 -19.22 14.72 -7.82
C ASN A 472 -18.81 13.52 -6.95
N GLN A 473 -17.62 13.57 -6.31
CA GLN A 473 -17.16 12.47 -5.47
C GLN A 473 -17.87 12.44 -4.12
N LYS A 474 -18.24 11.23 -3.65
CA LYS A 474 -18.91 11.07 -2.36
C LYS A 474 -18.09 11.64 -1.20
N GLY A 475 -18.72 12.50 -0.40
CA GLY A 475 -18.08 13.15 0.75
C GLY A 475 -17.15 14.31 0.41
N ALA A 476 -16.97 14.68 -0.85
CA ALA A 476 -16.35 15.93 -1.24
C ALA A 476 -17.26 17.13 -0.96
N VAL A 477 -16.67 18.29 -0.68
CA VAL A 477 -17.39 19.56 -0.49
C VAL A 477 -17.54 20.25 -1.84
N ASN A 478 -18.74 20.69 -2.17
CA ASN A 478 -19.07 21.25 -3.49
C ASN A 478 -18.49 22.66 -3.77
N THR A 479 -17.83 23.28 -2.79
CA THR A 479 -17.20 24.58 -2.97
C THR A 479 -15.79 24.43 -3.53
N PRO A 480 -15.51 24.84 -4.78
CA PRO A 480 -14.17 24.78 -5.35
C PRO A 480 -13.16 25.61 -4.58
N THR A 481 -11.89 25.25 -4.71
CA THR A 481 -10.74 26.07 -4.29
C THR A 481 -9.93 26.52 -5.51
N ASP A 482 -9.15 27.59 -5.37
CA ASP A 482 -8.29 28.07 -6.45
C ASP A 482 -7.32 26.97 -6.90
N PRO A 483 -7.12 26.76 -8.21
CA PRO A 483 -6.14 25.81 -8.71
C PRO A 483 -4.73 26.30 -8.45
N TYR A 484 -3.81 25.36 -8.23
CA TYR A 484 -2.45 25.66 -7.86
C TYR A 484 -1.47 24.56 -8.27
N TRP A 485 -0.22 24.91 -8.58
CA TRP A 485 0.84 23.99 -8.90
C TRP A 485 1.95 24.00 -7.86
N GLU A 486 2.50 22.83 -7.58
CA GLU A 486 3.71 22.67 -6.82
C GLU A 486 4.70 21.77 -7.56
N PHE A 487 5.98 22.11 -7.47
CA PHE A 487 7.07 21.32 -8.01
C PHE A 487 8.22 21.26 -7.00
N TYR A 488 8.74 20.06 -6.76
CA TYR A 488 9.81 19.79 -5.82
C TYR A 488 10.95 19.01 -6.45
N ASP A 489 12.18 19.42 -6.14
CA ASP A 489 13.42 18.70 -6.44
C ASP A 489 13.78 17.82 -5.24
N LEU A 490 13.29 16.57 -5.23
CA LEU A 490 13.45 15.64 -4.11
C LEU A 490 14.89 15.22 -3.85
N LYS A 491 15.79 15.41 -4.83
CA LYS A 491 17.21 15.13 -4.69
C LYS A 491 17.89 16.16 -3.81
N ASN A 492 17.55 17.45 -3.99
CA ASN A 492 18.15 18.58 -3.29
C ASN A 492 17.30 19.06 -2.10
N ASP A 493 16.01 18.78 -2.12
CA ASP A 493 15.02 19.12 -1.09
C ASP A 493 14.12 17.90 -0.80
N PRO A 494 14.66 16.85 -0.17
CA PRO A 494 13.90 15.61 0.12
C PRO A 494 12.74 15.82 1.10
N ASN A 495 12.73 16.95 1.82
CA ASN A 495 11.67 17.32 2.75
C ASN A 495 10.63 18.26 2.13
N GLU A 496 10.69 18.53 0.83
CA GLU A 496 9.69 19.33 0.10
C GLU A 496 9.39 20.71 0.72
N ASN A 497 10.43 21.39 1.20
CA ASN A 497 10.30 22.69 1.88
C ASN A 497 10.16 23.87 0.90
N ASN A 498 10.59 23.70 -0.36
CA ASN A 498 10.64 24.78 -1.34
C ASN A 498 9.88 24.42 -2.60
N ASN A 499 8.73 25.05 -2.81
CA ASN A 499 8.01 24.95 -4.07
C ASN A 499 8.74 25.72 -5.17
N LEU A 500 9.29 25.02 -6.13
CA LEU A 500 10.09 25.55 -7.24
C LEU A 500 9.30 25.71 -8.55
N TYR A 501 7.97 25.61 -8.51
CA TYR A 501 7.15 25.65 -9.72
C TYR A 501 7.35 26.94 -10.55
N PHE A 502 7.59 28.08 -9.90
CA PHE A 502 7.78 29.38 -10.55
C PHE A 502 9.25 29.71 -10.80
N ASN A 503 10.18 28.77 -10.60
CA ASN A 503 11.60 28.96 -10.87
C ASN A 503 11.91 28.65 -12.34
N ASP A 504 12.32 29.64 -13.11
CA ASP A 504 12.59 29.54 -14.55
C ASP A 504 13.60 28.44 -14.91
N ASN A 505 14.55 28.13 -14.04
CA ASN A 505 15.52 27.06 -14.25
C ASN A 505 14.87 25.69 -14.44
N TYR A 506 13.68 25.47 -13.91
CA TYR A 506 12.95 24.21 -13.99
C TYR A 506 11.84 24.21 -15.04
N LYS A 507 11.58 25.32 -15.74
CA LYS A 507 10.46 25.46 -16.69
C LYS A 507 10.38 24.35 -17.74
N ASN A 508 11.50 23.99 -18.35
CA ASN A 508 11.56 22.93 -19.35
C ASN A 508 11.31 21.54 -18.74
N LEU A 509 11.81 21.29 -17.53
CA LEU A 509 11.58 20.05 -16.81
C LEU A 509 10.11 19.92 -16.37
N ILE A 510 9.53 20.99 -15.86
CA ILE A 510 8.10 21.04 -15.49
C ILE A 510 7.22 20.73 -16.71
N LYS A 511 7.52 21.33 -17.87
CA LYS A 511 6.80 21.03 -19.13
C LYS A 511 6.91 19.55 -19.51
N LYS A 512 8.11 18.95 -19.38
CA LYS A 512 8.31 17.50 -19.62
C LYS A 512 7.48 16.64 -18.67
N LEU A 513 7.47 16.98 -17.37
CA LEU A 513 6.70 16.25 -16.37
C LEU A 513 5.19 16.40 -16.58
N LYS A 514 4.69 17.55 -17.00
CA LYS A 514 3.28 17.74 -17.39
C LYS A 514 2.88 16.82 -18.53
N ASN A 515 3.73 16.71 -19.57
CA ASN A 515 3.50 15.80 -20.68
C ASN A 515 3.52 14.33 -20.23
N GLU A 516 4.50 13.93 -19.40
CA GLU A 516 4.56 12.57 -18.86
C GLU A 516 3.35 12.26 -17.98
N LEU A 517 2.88 13.22 -17.18
CA LEU A 517 1.68 13.08 -16.36
C LEU A 517 0.43 12.82 -17.23
N ASN A 518 0.24 13.57 -18.32
CA ASN A 518 -0.87 13.36 -19.24
C ASN A 518 -0.81 11.97 -19.88
N LEU A 519 0.33 11.58 -20.47
CA LEU A 519 0.52 10.24 -21.05
C LEU A 519 0.25 9.12 -20.02
N LYS A 520 0.66 9.34 -18.79
CA LYS A 520 0.41 8.37 -17.71
C LYS A 520 -1.07 8.29 -17.35
N LYS A 521 -1.79 9.41 -17.31
CA LYS A 521 -3.24 9.47 -17.08
C LYS A 521 -4.01 8.76 -18.21
N GLU A 522 -3.63 8.97 -19.46
CA GLU A 522 -4.20 8.26 -20.62
C GLU A 522 -4.00 6.74 -20.48
N LYS A 523 -2.76 6.31 -20.22
CA LYS A 523 -2.43 4.89 -20.03
C LYS A 523 -3.19 4.24 -18.89
N LEU A 524 -3.45 4.99 -17.82
CA LEU A 524 -4.16 4.52 -16.63
C LEU A 524 -5.68 4.69 -16.74
N LEU A 525 -6.19 5.21 -17.86
CA LEU A 525 -7.62 5.45 -18.09
C LEU A 525 -8.25 6.46 -17.12
N ASP A 526 -7.47 7.45 -16.62
CA ASP A 526 -7.93 8.55 -15.79
C ASP A 526 -7.79 9.90 -16.52
N THR A 527 -8.43 10.01 -17.68
CA THR A 527 -8.41 11.23 -18.51
C THR A 527 -9.34 12.29 -17.94
N ASP A 528 -9.00 13.57 -18.15
CA ASP A 528 -9.80 14.70 -17.64
C ASP A 528 -11.07 14.94 -18.44
N GLU A 529 -11.16 14.44 -19.66
CA GLU A 529 -12.36 14.46 -20.53
C GLU A 529 -13.60 13.86 -19.86
N LYS A 530 -13.40 12.98 -18.89
CA LYS A 530 -14.48 12.46 -18.04
C LYS A 530 -15.12 13.53 -17.12
N TYR A 531 -14.45 14.68 -16.97
CA TYR A 531 -14.81 15.75 -16.07
C TYR A 531 -14.73 17.12 -16.78
N PRO A 532 -15.78 17.55 -17.49
CA PRO A 532 -15.76 18.76 -18.34
C PRO A 532 -15.35 20.04 -17.58
N GLU A 533 -15.65 20.12 -16.29
CA GLU A 533 -15.24 21.23 -15.42
C GLU A 533 -13.73 21.25 -15.17
N LEU A 534 -13.11 20.07 -15.10
CA LEU A 534 -11.67 19.94 -14.94
C LEU A 534 -10.93 20.26 -16.23
N GLU A 535 -11.48 19.89 -17.39
CA GLU A 535 -10.94 20.29 -18.69
C GLU A 535 -10.91 21.81 -18.86
N LYS A 536 -12.02 22.49 -18.63
CA LYS A 536 -12.10 23.95 -18.67
C LYS A 536 -11.12 24.64 -17.72
N LEU A 537 -10.90 24.04 -16.53
CA LEU A 537 -9.93 24.53 -15.57
C LEU A 537 -8.50 24.34 -16.08
N LYS A 538 -8.21 23.22 -16.72
CA LYS A 538 -6.90 22.96 -17.33
C LYS A 538 -6.58 23.91 -18.48
N GLU A 539 -7.51 24.23 -19.36
CA GLU A 539 -7.32 25.21 -20.43
C GLU A 539 -6.74 26.52 -19.91
N LYS A 540 -7.14 26.94 -18.72
CA LYS A 540 -6.72 28.21 -18.09
C LYS A 540 -5.45 28.10 -17.24
N HIS A 541 -5.19 26.96 -16.61
CA HIS A 541 -4.21 26.84 -15.52
C HIS A 541 -3.16 25.74 -15.76
N TRP A 542 -3.19 25.05 -16.90
CA TRP A 542 -2.21 24.00 -17.18
C TRP A 542 -0.85 24.54 -17.63
N ASN A 543 -0.84 25.65 -18.40
CA ASN A 543 0.40 26.23 -18.95
C ASN A 543 1.08 27.22 -18.01
#